data_7a939a654d0f21a207e0d8532a9bda79
#
_entry.id   7a939a654d0f21a207e0d8532a9bda79
#
_cell.length_a   1.000
_cell.length_b   1.000
_cell.length_c   1.000
_cell.angle_alpha   90.00
_cell.angle_beta   90.00
_cell.angle_gamma   90.00
#
_symmetry.space_group_name_H-M   'P 1'
#
loop_
_entity.id
_entity.type
_entity.pdbx_description
1 polymer ?
#
loop_
_entity_poly.entity_id
_entity_poly.type
_entity_poly.pdbx_seq_one_letter_code
_entity_poly.pdbx_strand_id
1 'polypeptide(L)'
;MCADKIIIDTDPGIDDAMAIHLAFADPRLELIGLSSVFGNVFTHQATRNALSLVEQAGSSIPVAAGADHPRQQPANAPSHYVHGKEGFGHLPAPTPKAQPDQREAAIFLSEMCRQHPGEVVLCPVGPLTNIAALLDYDPQIIHYVKKLVIMGGAVWCPGNVTAFAEANIWNDPHAADHVFAADWEIDLIGLDVTQKVTCVQDDFESLRIPSPDIGGFLADITDFYIDFYHSVVGQHVCMMHDPSAVIAITDRDLFEFRQAPLHVVCEGDETGRTIAETATTAVGRRPVNVAVGVKSERLRKIFLDICAQADTMRNKRISASK
;
A
#
# COMPACT_ATOMS: atom_id res chain seq x y z
N MET A 1 3.56 -20.74 13.61
CA MET A 1 2.97 -19.43 13.94
C MET A 1 1.72 -19.32 13.11
N CYS A 2 0.66 -18.70 13.64
CA CYS A 2 -0.54 -18.39 12.85
C CYS A 2 -0.17 -17.28 11.88
N ALA A 3 -0.74 -17.29 10.67
CA ALA A 3 -0.53 -16.20 9.71
C ALA A 3 -1.13 -14.89 10.24
N ASP A 4 -0.51 -13.76 9.95
CA ASP A 4 -1.05 -12.46 10.29
C ASP A 4 -2.20 -12.12 9.33
N LYS A 5 -3.38 -11.80 9.88
CA LYS A 5 -4.51 -11.32 9.08
C LYS A 5 -4.25 -9.89 8.65
N ILE A 6 -4.36 -9.63 7.35
CA ILE A 6 -4.17 -8.29 6.79
C ILE A 6 -5.34 -7.86 5.91
N ILE A 7 -5.61 -6.56 5.90
CA ILE A 7 -6.43 -5.88 4.91
C ILE A 7 -5.56 -4.80 4.29
N ILE A 8 -5.50 -4.75 2.96
CA ILE A 8 -4.77 -3.70 2.24
C ILE A 8 -5.78 -2.67 1.73
N ASP A 9 -5.55 -1.40 2.04
CA ASP A 9 -6.27 -0.26 1.46
C ASP A 9 -5.40 0.36 0.37
N THR A 10 -5.88 0.41 -0.89
CA THR A 10 -5.02 0.47 -2.07
C THR A 10 -5.68 1.23 -3.22
N ASP A 11 -4.88 1.85 -4.09
CA ASP A 11 -5.31 2.52 -5.32
C ASP A 11 -4.66 1.89 -6.57
N PRO A 12 -4.91 0.58 -6.86
CA PRO A 12 -4.01 -0.31 -7.58
C PRO A 12 -3.39 0.26 -8.84
N GLY A 13 -2.15 0.68 -8.67
CA GLY A 13 -1.12 0.90 -9.68
C GLY A 13 -0.17 -0.30 -9.77
N ILE A 14 1.06 -0.05 -10.24
CA ILE A 14 2.04 -1.11 -10.51
C ILE A 14 2.61 -1.68 -9.22
N ASP A 15 3.03 -0.85 -8.28
CA ASP A 15 3.60 -1.30 -6.99
C ASP A 15 2.54 -1.84 -6.02
N ASP A 16 1.30 -1.34 -6.06
CA ASP A 16 0.15 -1.97 -5.41
C ASP A 16 -0.05 -3.42 -5.89
N ALA A 17 0.02 -3.64 -7.21
CA ALA A 17 -0.11 -4.98 -7.78
C ALA A 17 1.01 -5.92 -7.28
N MET A 18 2.24 -5.41 -7.16
CA MET A 18 3.35 -6.16 -6.55
C MET A 18 3.05 -6.48 -5.09
N ALA A 19 2.57 -5.52 -4.29
CA ALA A 19 2.26 -5.67 -2.88
C ALA A 19 1.13 -6.68 -2.65
N ILE A 20 0.06 -6.62 -3.45
CA ILE A 20 -1.09 -7.52 -3.36
C ILE A 20 -0.68 -8.96 -3.74
N HIS A 21 0.06 -9.16 -4.84
CA HIS A 21 0.51 -10.50 -5.21
C HIS A 21 1.54 -11.07 -4.22
N LEU A 22 2.43 -10.23 -3.67
CA LEU A 22 3.31 -10.61 -2.57
C LEU A 22 2.51 -11.08 -1.35
N ALA A 23 1.49 -10.32 -0.93
CA ALA A 23 0.65 -10.68 0.21
C ALA A 23 -0.08 -12.01 0.00
N PHE A 24 -0.56 -12.28 -1.22
CA PHE A 24 -1.14 -13.58 -1.55
C PHE A 24 -0.11 -14.71 -1.61
N ALA A 25 1.12 -14.43 -1.96
CA ALA A 25 2.16 -15.47 -2.11
C ALA A 25 2.85 -15.81 -0.78
N ASP A 26 2.88 -14.91 0.20
CA ASP A 26 3.52 -15.13 1.50
C ASP A 26 2.63 -15.98 2.42
N PRO A 27 3.04 -17.23 2.76
CA PRO A 27 2.25 -18.10 3.64
C PRO A 27 2.16 -17.60 5.09
N ARG A 28 2.92 -16.58 5.46
CA ARG A 28 2.88 -15.94 6.78
C ARG A 28 1.77 -14.89 6.90
N LEU A 29 1.13 -14.53 5.77
CA LEU A 29 0.05 -13.56 5.68
C LEU A 29 -1.26 -14.25 5.27
N GLU A 30 -2.35 -13.78 5.85
CA GLU A 30 -3.72 -14.11 5.46
C GLU A 30 -4.40 -12.81 5.01
N LEU A 31 -4.39 -12.56 3.68
CA LEU A 31 -5.10 -11.41 3.11
C LEU A 31 -6.60 -11.72 3.14
N ILE A 32 -7.34 -11.00 3.99
CA ILE A 32 -8.77 -11.26 4.25
C ILE A 32 -9.71 -10.29 3.53
N GLY A 33 -9.19 -9.22 2.94
CA GLY A 33 -9.97 -8.25 2.18
C GLY A 33 -9.11 -7.13 1.60
N LEU A 34 -9.67 -6.41 0.64
CA LEU A 34 -9.11 -5.18 0.10
C LEU A 34 -10.15 -4.05 0.19
N SER A 35 -9.70 -2.83 0.40
CA SER A 35 -10.49 -1.62 0.13
C SER A 35 -9.77 -0.77 -0.91
N SER A 36 -10.53 -0.11 -1.79
CA SER A 36 -9.96 0.72 -2.84
C SER A 36 -10.20 2.20 -2.57
N VAL A 37 -9.27 3.03 -3.01
CA VAL A 37 -9.30 4.50 -2.87
C VAL A 37 -8.84 5.14 -4.18
N PHE A 38 -9.10 6.44 -4.36
CA PHE A 38 -8.50 7.24 -5.45
C PHE A 38 -7.00 7.44 -5.22
N GLY A 39 -6.25 7.80 -6.29
CA GLY A 39 -4.83 8.17 -6.20
C GLY A 39 -4.10 7.89 -7.50
N ASN A 40 -3.47 6.74 -7.65
CA ASN A 40 -2.78 6.31 -8.86
C ASN A 40 -3.71 6.25 -10.07
N VAL A 41 -4.95 5.83 -9.82
CA VAL A 41 -6.06 5.78 -10.78
C VAL A 41 -7.34 6.31 -10.12
N PHE A 42 -8.42 6.47 -10.90
CA PHE A 42 -9.73 6.77 -10.30
C PHE A 42 -10.24 5.58 -9.47
N THR A 43 -11.02 5.84 -8.43
CA THR A 43 -11.53 4.78 -7.52
C THR A 43 -12.25 3.64 -8.24
N HIS A 44 -13.05 3.94 -9.27
CA HIS A 44 -13.71 2.88 -10.04
C HIS A 44 -12.71 1.98 -10.80
N GLN A 45 -11.58 2.55 -11.24
CA GLN A 45 -10.47 1.79 -11.84
C GLN A 45 -9.72 1.01 -10.75
N ALA A 46 -9.46 1.64 -9.59
CA ALA A 46 -8.82 1.00 -8.44
C ALA A 46 -9.62 -0.24 -7.98
N THR A 47 -10.94 -0.09 -7.81
CA THR A 47 -11.83 -1.21 -7.46
C THR A 47 -11.78 -2.34 -8.50
N ARG A 48 -11.87 -2.00 -9.79
CA ARG A 48 -11.74 -2.96 -10.89
C ARG A 48 -10.39 -3.67 -10.87
N ASN A 49 -9.32 -2.94 -10.69
CA ASN A 49 -7.95 -3.46 -10.65
C ASN A 49 -7.77 -4.40 -9.46
N ALA A 50 -8.23 -4.01 -8.27
CA ALA A 50 -8.19 -4.84 -7.06
C ALA A 50 -8.95 -6.16 -7.24
N LEU A 51 -10.18 -6.12 -7.80
CA LEU A 51 -10.95 -7.32 -8.14
C LEU A 51 -10.18 -8.24 -9.11
N SER A 52 -9.55 -7.67 -10.13
CA SER A 52 -8.75 -8.44 -11.09
C SER A 52 -7.55 -9.11 -10.43
N LEU A 53 -6.83 -8.42 -9.53
CA LEU A 53 -5.68 -8.97 -8.81
C LEU A 53 -6.10 -10.11 -7.87
N VAL A 54 -7.26 -9.98 -7.22
CA VAL A 54 -7.85 -11.05 -6.39
C VAL A 54 -8.17 -12.28 -7.26
N GLU A 55 -8.78 -12.10 -8.42
CA GLU A 55 -9.07 -13.21 -9.36
C GLU A 55 -7.78 -13.85 -9.89
N GLN A 56 -6.79 -13.04 -10.27
CA GLN A 56 -5.48 -13.55 -10.72
C GLN A 56 -4.80 -14.40 -9.65
N ALA A 57 -4.93 -14.01 -8.38
CA ALA A 57 -4.40 -14.78 -7.26
C ALA A 57 -5.21 -16.04 -6.94
N GLY A 58 -6.28 -16.35 -7.68
CA GLY A 58 -7.16 -17.50 -7.45
C GLY A 58 -7.92 -17.39 -6.13
N SER A 59 -8.29 -16.19 -5.73
CA SER A 59 -8.99 -15.89 -4.48
C SER A 59 -10.38 -15.30 -4.76
N SER A 60 -11.19 -15.22 -3.72
CA SER A 60 -12.52 -14.59 -3.72
C SER A 60 -12.74 -13.73 -2.47
N ILE A 61 -11.66 -13.22 -1.88
CA ILE A 61 -11.80 -12.27 -0.77
C ILE A 61 -12.57 -11.03 -1.22
N PRO A 62 -13.33 -10.40 -0.32
CA PRO A 62 -14.10 -9.20 -0.66
C PRO A 62 -13.19 -8.01 -0.99
N VAL A 63 -13.67 -7.18 -1.92
CA VAL A 63 -13.07 -5.90 -2.29
C VAL A 63 -14.13 -4.81 -2.14
N ALA A 64 -13.96 -3.89 -1.20
CA ALA A 64 -14.87 -2.78 -0.96
C ALA A 64 -14.42 -1.52 -1.71
N ALA A 65 -15.36 -0.84 -2.39
CA ALA A 65 -15.10 0.47 -2.97
C ALA A 65 -15.11 1.55 -1.87
N GLY A 66 -14.14 2.45 -1.91
CA GLY A 66 -14.02 3.53 -0.94
C GLY A 66 -14.09 4.92 -1.58
N ALA A 67 -13.44 5.88 -0.94
CA ALA A 67 -13.48 7.29 -1.30
C ALA A 67 -13.02 7.54 -2.75
N ASP A 68 -13.68 8.47 -3.42
CA ASP A 68 -13.38 8.90 -4.79
C ASP A 68 -12.77 10.32 -4.84
N HIS A 69 -12.64 10.95 -3.69
CA HIS A 69 -12.05 12.28 -3.54
C HIS A 69 -11.49 12.49 -2.11
N PRO A 70 -10.53 13.40 -1.93
CA PRO A 70 -9.99 13.74 -0.62
C PRO A 70 -11.01 14.47 0.25
N ARG A 71 -10.75 14.54 1.56
CA ARG A 71 -11.67 15.09 2.55
C ARG A 71 -12.02 16.57 2.37
N GLN A 72 -11.04 17.39 2.05
CA GLN A 72 -11.22 18.85 2.07
C GLN A 72 -10.65 19.58 0.84
N GLN A 73 -9.73 18.99 0.12
CA GLN A 73 -9.15 19.60 -1.08
C GLN A 73 -9.77 19.02 -2.37
N PRO A 74 -9.65 19.69 -3.50
CA PRO A 74 -9.99 19.11 -4.80
C PRO A 74 -9.12 17.87 -5.07
N ALA A 75 -9.69 16.84 -5.70
CA ALA A 75 -8.94 15.66 -6.10
C ALA A 75 -7.86 16.02 -7.13
N ASN A 76 -6.68 15.46 -6.93
CA ASN A 76 -5.59 15.56 -7.90
C ASN A 76 -5.88 14.67 -9.13
N ALA A 77 -5.24 14.98 -10.24
CA ALA A 77 -5.30 14.08 -11.40
C ALA A 77 -4.56 12.77 -11.09
N PRO A 78 -5.08 11.61 -11.53
CA PRO A 78 -4.40 10.33 -11.36
C PRO A 78 -2.99 10.32 -11.95
N SER A 79 -2.09 9.51 -11.35
CA SER A 79 -0.67 9.42 -11.72
C SER A 79 -0.44 8.54 -12.95
N HIS A 80 -1.18 8.78 -14.04
CA HIS A 80 -1.12 7.98 -15.28
C HIS A 80 0.29 7.93 -15.92
N TYR A 81 1.12 8.95 -15.68
CA TYR A 81 2.49 9.01 -16.16
C TYR A 81 3.44 8.08 -15.39
N VAL A 82 3.00 7.62 -14.19
CA VAL A 82 3.74 6.67 -13.34
C VAL A 82 3.25 5.24 -13.53
N HIS A 83 1.92 5.04 -13.55
CA HIS A 83 1.30 3.71 -13.48
C HIS A 83 0.58 3.31 -14.78
N GLY A 84 0.58 4.17 -15.81
CA GLY A 84 -0.21 3.96 -17.03
C GLY A 84 -1.68 4.36 -16.84
N LYS A 85 -2.38 4.50 -17.96
CA LYS A 85 -3.77 4.99 -17.97
C LYS A 85 -4.74 4.10 -17.16
N GLU A 86 -4.50 2.80 -17.18
CA GLU A 86 -5.36 1.80 -16.52
C GLU A 86 -4.77 1.27 -15.21
N GLY A 87 -3.61 1.78 -14.77
CA GLY A 87 -2.91 1.40 -13.55
C GLY A 87 -1.89 0.27 -13.72
N PHE A 88 -1.85 -0.39 -14.87
CA PHE A 88 -0.97 -1.54 -15.15
C PHE A 88 -0.07 -1.29 -16.37
N GLY A 89 0.60 -0.13 -16.39
CA GLY A 89 1.53 0.23 -17.45
C GLY A 89 0.84 0.32 -18.82
N HIS A 90 1.38 -0.45 -19.76
CA HIS A 90 0.82 -0.55 -21.12
C HIS A 90 -0.32 -1.56 -21.27
N LEU A 91 -0.63 -2.32 -20.21
CA LEU A 91 -1.67 -3.34 -20.33
C LEU A 91 -3.06 -2.72 -20.44
N PRO A 92 -3.98 -3.38 -21.16
CA PRO A 92 -5.36 -2.94 -21.26
C PRO A 92 -6.08 -3.07 -19.92
N ALA A 93 -7.20 -2.34 -19.79
CA ALA A 93 -8.07 -2.45 -18.63
C ALA A 93 -8.48 -3.90 -18.37
N PRO A 94 -8.28 -4.44 -17.15
CA PRO A 94 -8.77 -5.78 -16.83
C PRO A 94 -10.30 -5.81 -16.75
N THR A 95 -10.87 -7.00 -16.93
CA THR A 95 -12.32 -7.21 -16.85
C THR A 95 -12.61 -8.30 -15.82
N PRO A 96 -12.67 -7.98 -14.51
CA PRO A 96 -13.01 -8.95 -13.49
C PRO A 96 -14.45 -9.41 -13.61
N LYS A 97 -14.73 -10.65 -13.19
CA LYS A 97 -16.06 -11.24 -13.12
C LYS A 97 -16.76 -10.92 -11.80
N ALA A 98 -15.98 -10.84 -10.73
CA ALA A 98 -16.46 -10.51 -9.41
C ALA A 98 -16.99 -9.06 -9.35
N GLN A 99 -17.92 -8.85 -8.43
CA GLN A 99 -18.46 -7.52 -8.12
C GLN A 99 -17.87 -7.03 -6.79
N PRO A 100 -17.74 -5.71 -6.61
CA PRO A 100 -17.32 -5.17 -5.33
C PRO A 100 -18.31 -5.54 -4.21
N ASP A 101 -17.80 -5.57 -2.97
CA ASP A 101 -18.63 -5.64 -1.76
C ASP A 101 -19.63 -4.47 -1.76
N GLN A 102 -20.83 -4.70 -1.26
CA GLN A 102 -21.89 -3.68 -1.24
C GLN A 102 -21.68 -2.62 -0.16
N ARG A 103 -20.80 -2.88 0.80
CA ARG A 103 -20.45 -1.93 1.87
C ARG A 103 -19.44 -0.93 1.35
N GLU A 104 -19.56 0.33 1.77
CA GLU A 104 -18.50 1.31 1.62
C GLU A 104 -17.26 0.89 2.45
N ALA A 105 -16.06 1.32 2.03
CA ALA A 105 -14.80 0.89 2.65
C ALA A 105 -14.75 1.10 4.17
N ALA A 106 -15.23 2.23 4.70
CA ALA A 106 -15.21 2.50 6.14
C ALA A 106 -16.05 1.49 6.94
N ILE A 107 -17.24 1.13 6.44
CA ILE A 107 -18.12 0.13 7.06
C ILE A 107 -17.49 -1.26 6.94
N PHE A 108 -17.01 -1.60 5.75
CA PHE A 108 -16.33 -2.87 5.48
C PHE A 108 -15.14 -3.09 6.43
N LEU A 109 -14.24 -2.10 6.53
CA LEU A 109 -13.06 -2.16 7.39
C LEU A 109 -13.44 -2.31 8.87
N SER A 110 -14.43 -1.53 9.35
CA SER A 110 -14.93 -1.63 10.73
C SER A 110 -15.45 -3.04 11.03
N GLU A 111 -16.33 -3.58 10.18
CA GLU A 111 -16.91 -4.90 10.40
C GLU A 111 -15.87 -6.01 10.35
N MET A 112 -14.93 -5.97 9.40
CA MET A 112 -13.86 -6.95 9.28
C MET A 112 -12.95 -6.95 10.52
N CYS A 113 -12.52 -5.77 10.99
CA CYS A 113 -11.69 -5.67 12.18
C CYS A 113 -12.45 -6.11 13.45
N ARG A 114 -13.75 -5.84 13.55
CA ARG A 114 -14.58 -6.29 14.68
C ARG A 114 -14.86 -7.80 14.68
N GLN A 115 -14.85 -8.45 13.52
CA GLN A 115 -14.91 -9.91 13.40
C GLN A 115 -13.63 -10.59 13.86
N HIS A 116 -12.50 -9.90 13.84
CA HIS A 116 -11.17 -10.41 14.23
C HIS A 116 -10.46 -9.44 15.20
N PRO A 117 -11.00 -9.22 16.42
CA PRO A 117 -10.57 -8.16 17.30
C PRO A 117 -9.10 -8.33 17.74
N GLY A 118 -8.28 -7.32 17.43
CA GLY A 118 -6.85 -7.30 17.74
C GLY A 118 -5.97 -8.21 16.87
N GLU A 119 -6.53 -8.82 15.81
CA GLU A 119 -5.78 -9.73 14.93
C GLU A 119 -5.40 -9.07 13.59
N VAL A 120 -6.17 -8.08 13.13
CA VAL A 120 -6.03 -7.50 11.79
C VAL A 120 -4.97 -6.40 11.78
N VAL A 121 -3.99 -6.52 10.89
CA VAL A 121 -3.12 -5.43 10.48
C VAL A 121 -3.80 -4.72 9.30
N LEU A 122 -4.07 -3.42 9.43
CA LEU A 122 -4.45 -2.59 8.30
C LEU A 122 -3.18 -2.08 7.61
N CYS A 123 -3.07 -2.32 6.32
CA CYS A 123 -1.93 -1.92 5.49
C CYS A 123 -2.39 -0.94 4.39
N PRO A 124 -2.60 0.33 4.70
CA PRO A 124 -2.88 1.31 3.67
C PRO A 124 -1.61 1.62 2.87
N VAL A 125 -1.72 1.49 1.56
CA VAL A 125 -0.68 1.79 0.58
C VAL A 125 -1.09 2.88 -0.41
N GLY A 126 -2.33 3.38 -0.31
CA GLY A 126 -2.87 4.56 -1.00
C GLY A 126 -3.13 5.74 -0.04
N PRO A 127 -3.81 6.79 -0.51
CA PRO A 127 -4.25 7.92 0.31
C PRO A 127 -5.09 7.48 1.51
N LEU A 128 -4.86 8.08 2.69
CA LEU A 128 -5.43 7.64 3.96
C LEU A 128 -6.91 7.99 4.18
N THR A 129 -7.62 8.38 3.12
CA THR A 129 -9.01 8.84 3.17
C THR A 129 -9.97 7.80 3.75
N ASN A 130 -9.85 6.53 3.34
CA ASN A 130 -10.68 5.46 3.88
C ASN A 130 -10.39 5.17 5.36
N ILE A 131 -9.12 5.28 5.78
CA ILE A 131 -8.72 5.08 7.17
C ILE A 131 -9.22 6.21 8.07
N ALA A 132 -9.19 7.44 7.55
CA ALA A 132 -9.79 8.58 8.25
C ALA A 132 -11.32 8.46 8.34
N ALA A 133 -11.99 8.02 7.26
CA ALA A 133 -13.42 7.76 7.26
C ALA A 133 -13.80 6.61 8.22
N LEU A 134 -12.97 5.58 8.34
CA LEU A 134 -13.13 4.52 9.33
C LEU A 134 -13.10 5.05 10.76
N LEU A 135 -12.17 5.97 11.08
CA LEU A 135 -12.11 6.61 12.40
C LEU A 135 -13.35 7.45 12.70
N ASP A 136 -13.86 8.18 11.70
CA ASP A 136 -15.07 8.99 11.87
C ASP A 136 -16.31 8.11 12.05
N TYR A 137 -16.41 7.00 11.30
CA TYR A 137 -17.52 6.06 11.38
C TYR A 137 -17.49 5.26 12.70
N ASP A 138 -16.32 4.82 13.11
CA ASP A 138 -16.13 3.95 14.27
C ASP A 138 -14.92 4.39 15.11
N PRO A 139 -15.05 5.41 15.98
CA PRO A 139 -13.94 5.90 16.81
C PRO A 139 -13.35 4.85 17.76
N GLN A 140 -14.06 3.76 18.05
CA GLN A 140 -13.59 2.68 18.90
C GLN A 140 -12.73 1.65 18.14
N ILE A 141 -12.63 1.79 16.82
CA ILE A 141 -11.91 0.82 15.97
C ILE A 141 -10.44 0.67 16.35
N ILE A 142 -9.83 1.70 16.92
CA ILE A 142 -8.45 1.69 17.42
C ILE A 142 -8.17 0.57 18.41
N HIS A 143 -9.20 0.08 19.11
CA HIS A 143 -9.10 -1.05 20.08
C HIS A 143 -9.25 -2.41 19.40
N TYR A 144 -9.69 -2.47 18.15
CA TYR A 144 -9.96 -3.70 17.41
C TYR A 144 -8.90 -3.99 16.34
N VAL A 145 -8.19 -2.98 15.89
CA VAL A 145 -7.07 -3.11 14.94
C VAL A 145 -5.80 -3.50 15.71
N LYS A 146 -5.05 -4.47 15.19
CA LYS A 146 -3.76 -4.87 15.77
C LYS A 146 -2.74 -3.74 15.65
N LYS A 147 -2.57 -3.19 14.45
CA LYS A 147 -1.77 -2.00 14.11
C LYS A 147 -2.03 -1.54 12.69
N LEU A 148 -1.53 -0.34 12.36
CA LEU A 148 -1.39 0.12 10.97
C LEU A 148 0.06 -0.04 10.51
N VAL A 149 0.23 -0.50 9.27
CA VAL A 149 1.51 -0.45 8.55
C VAL A 149 1.27 0.36 7.27
N ILE A 150 1.71 1.60 7.26
CA ILE A 150 1.38 2.60 6.25
C ILE A 150 2.53 2.76 5.27
N MET A 151 2.27 2.61 3.96
CA MET A 151 3.15 3.17 2.95
C MET A 151 2.76 4.64 2.73
N GLY A 152 3.69 5.56 2.99
CA GLY A 152 3.45 6.99 2.78
C GLY A 152 4.40 7.88 3.54
N GLY A 153 4.41 9.15 3.16
CA GLY A 153 5.16 10.20 3.82
C GLY A 153 6.65 10.27 3.49
N ALA A 154 7.18 11.46 3.72
CA ALA A 154 8.59 11.81 3.63
C ALA A 154 8.94 12.66 4.85
N VAL A 155 9.56 12.06 5.87
CA VAL A 155 9.76 12.72 7.16
C VAL A 155 11.12 13.41 7.24
N TRP A 156 12.19 12.71 6.86
CA TRP A 156 13.57 13.23 6.89
C TRP A 156 14.24 13.15 5.51
N CYS A 157 13.45 13.04 4.44
CA CYS A 157 13.91 13.07 3.07
C CYS A 157 13.00 13.98 2.22
N PRO A 158 13.41 14.36 0.99
CA PRO A 158 12.52 15.05 0.07
C PRO A 158 11.30 14.21 -0.32
N GLY A 159 10.21 14.87 -0.70
CA GLY A 159 9.06 14.23 -1.31
C GLY A 159 9.32 13.75 -2.75
N ASN A 160 8.34 13.07 -3.33
CA ASN A 160 8.38 12.56 -4.71
C ASN A 160 7.37 13.25 -5.65
N VAL A 161 6.36 13.94 -5.10
CA VAL A 161 5.39 14.73 -5.88
C VAL A 161 5.73 16.22 -5.82
N THR A 162 6.07 16.70 -4.63
CA THR A 162 6.65 18.04 -4.43
C THR A 162 7.99 17.88 -3.70
N ALA A 163 8.70 18.98 -3.52
CA ALA A 163 9.94 18.96 -2.72
C ALA A 163 9.71 18.48 -1.26
N PHE A 164 8.47 18.51 -0.77
CA PHE A 164 8.12 18.26 0.62
C PHE A 164 7.24 17.03 0.82
N ALA A 165 6.41 16.68 -0.17
CA ALA A 165 5.32 15.75 0.00
C ALA A 165 5.50 14.45 -0.77
N GLU A 166 5.18 13.34 -0.11
CA GLU A 166 4.98 12.02 -0.72
C GLU A 166 3.55 11.92 -1.26
N ALA A 167 3.36 11.13 -2.32
CA ALA A 167 2.14 11.07 -3.11
C ALA A 167 0.88 10.74 -2.31
N ASN A 168 0.89 9.72 -1.45
CA ASN A 168 -0.27 9.28 -0.68
C ASN A 168 -0.71 10.37 0.31
N ILE A 169 0.27 10.95 1.02
CA ILE A 169 0.00 12.02 1.98
C ILE A 169 -0.44 13.31 1.27
N TRP A 170 0.17 13.60 0.09
CA TRP A 170 -0.20 14.78 -0.70
C TRP A 170 -1.62 14.68 -1.28
N ASN A 171 -2.07 13.49 -1.61
CA ASN A 171 -3.41 13.26 -2.15
C ASN A 171 -4.52 13.53 -1.13
N ASP A 172 -4.30 13.27 0.18
CA ASP A 172 -5.23 13.71 1.24
C ASP A 172 -4.47 14.02 2.55
N PRO A 173 -3.87 15.22 2.66
CA PRO A 173 -3.13 15.62 3.85
C PRO A 173 -4.01 15.72 5.09
N HIS A 174 -5.27 16.10 4.95
CA HIS A 174 -6.22 16.18 6.06
C HIS A 174 -6.57 14.79 6.62
N ALA A 175 -6.74 13.80 5.76
CA ALA A 175 -6.92 12.42 6.19
C ALA A 175 -5.67 11.91 6.91
N ALA A 176 -4.49 12.16 6.34
CA ALA A 176 -3.23 11.72 6.93
C ALA A 176 -2.99 12.35 8.31
N ASP A 177 -3.20 13.65 8.47
CA ASP A 177 -3.06 14.33 9.77
C ASP A 177 -4.04 13.78 10.80
N HIS A 178 -5.29 13.51 10.39
CA HIS A 178 -6.30 12.90 11.25
C HIS A 178 -5.91 11.49 11.70
N VAL A 179 -5.39 10.65 10.80
CA VAL A 179 -4.92 9.29 11.10
C VAL A 179 -3.73 9.30 12.05
N PHE A 180 -2.75 10.19 11.83
CA PHE A 180 -1.58 10.31 12.70
C PHE A 180 -1.89 10.92 14.08
N ALA A 181 -3.01 11.61 14.22
CA ALA A 181 -3.48 12.16 15.50
C ALA A 181 -4.18 11.11 16.38
N ALA A 182 -4.63 10.00 15.83
CA ALA A 182 -5.36 8.97 16.56
C ALA A 182 -4.43 8.08 17.40
N ASP A 183 -4.96 7.48 18.48
CA ASP A 183 -4.19 6.70 19.47
C ASP A 183 -4.07 5.22 19.09
N TRP A 184 -3.57 4.91 17.91
CA TRP A 184 -3.23 3.55 17.50
C TRP A 184 -1.76 3.36 17.19
N GLU A 185 -1.32 2.10 17.10
CA GLU A 185 0.05 1.78 16.76
C GLU A 185 0.26 1.90 15.25
N ILE A 186 1.26 2.69 14.84
CA ILE A 186 1.60 2.90 13.44
C ILE A 186 3.08 2.59 13.21
N ASP A 187 3.37 1.73 12.22
CA ASP A 187 4.65 1.61 11.56
C ASP A 187 4.55 2.34 10.21
N LEU A 188 5.30 3.44 10.03
CA LEU A 188 5.32 4.24 8.80
C LEU A 188 6.51 3.86 7.94
N ILE A 189 6.25 3.34 6.74
CA ILE A 189 7.23 2.92 5.75
C ILE A 189 7.24 3.96 4.62
N GLY A 190 7.86 5.10 4.90
CA GLY A 190 7.89 6.25 3.99
C GLY A 190 9.05 6.23 3.01
N LEU A 191 9.15 7.32 2.23
CA LEU A 191 10.23 7.52 1.27
C LEU A 191 11.62 7.48 1.91
N ASP A 192 11.72 7.74 3.21
CA ASP A 192 12.95 7.64 3.99
C ASP A 192 13.66 6.29 3.81
N VAL A 193 12.92 5.23 3.50
CA VAL A 193 13.44 3.87 3.27
C VAL A 193 13.06 3.30 1.91
N THR A 194 11.86 3.53 1.40
CA THR A 194 11.35 2.86 0.19
C THR A 194 12.12 3.20 -1.07
N GLN A 195 12.64 4.44 -1.18
CA GLN A 195 13.52 4.86 -2.29
C GLN A 195 14.87 4.13 -2.32
N LYS A 196 15.26 3.47 -1.22
CA LYS A 196 16.52 2.72 -1.11
C LYS A 196 16.36 1.26 -1.53
N VAL A 197 15.14 0.80 -1.72
CA VAL A 197 14.83 -0.56 -2.15
C VAL A 197 14.48 -0.55 -3.61
N THR A 198 15.39 -1.04 -4.45
CA THR A 198 15.24 -1.00 -5.90
C THR A 198 15.29 -2.39 -6.51
N CYS A 199 14.51 -2.60 -7.56
CA CYS A 199 14.60 -3.75 -8.45
C CYS A 199 14.91 -3.28 -9.88
N VAL A 200 15.51 -4.14 -10.68
CA VAL A 200 15.77 -3.94 -12.11
C VAL A 200 14.88 -4.86 -12.93
N GLN A 201 14.78 -4.63 -14.24
CA GLN A 201 13.96 -5.47 -15.14
C GLN A 201 14.31 -6.95 -15.05
N ASP A 202 15.60 -7.29 -14.98
CA ASP A 202 16.05 -8.68 -14.88
C ASP A 202 15.52 -9.42 -13.63
N ASP A 203 15.25 -8.69 -12.54
CA ASP A 203 14.63 -9.27 -11.34
C ASP A 203 13.23 -9.79 -11.65
N PHE A 204 12.42 -8.97 -12.31
CA PHE A 204 11.06 -9.34 -12.70
C PHE A 204 11.04 -10.38 -13.80
N GLU A 205 11.92 -10.28 -14.79
CA GLU A 205 12.09 -11.32 -15.83
C GLU A 205 12.43 -12.69 -15.21
N SER A 206 13.20 -12.71 -14.12
CA SER A 206 13.53 -13.95 -13.40
C SER A 206 12.30 -14.67 -12.82
N LEU A 207 11.19 -13.93 -12.60
CA LEU A 207 9.95 -14.49 -12.07
C LEU A 207 9.13 -15.27 -13.12
N ARG A 208 9.36 -15.05 -14.43
CA ARG A 208 8.59 -15.69 -15.51
C ARG A 208 8.70 -17.21 -15.53
N ILE A 209 9.83 -17.77 -15.10
CA ILE A 209 10.03 -19.23 -15.10
C ILE A 209 9.32 -19.89 -13.92
N PRO A 210 9.57 -19.47 -12.66
CA PRO A 210 8.93 -20.10 -11.49
C PRO A 210 7.45 -19.74 -11.33
N SER A 211 7.02 -18.59 -11.85
CA SER A 211 5.64 -18.10 -11.76
C SER A 211 5.22 -17.46 -13.09
N PRO A 212 4.92 -18.29 -14.13
CA PRO A 212 4.72 -17.77 -15.49
C PRO A 212 3.50 -16.86 -15.65
N ASP A 213 2.43 -17.06 -14.88
CA ASP A 213 1.22 -16.23 -14.96
C ASP A 213 1.37 -14.94 -14.13
N ILE A 214 1.56 -15.04 -12.81
CA ILE A 214 1.65 -13.87 -11.92
C ILE A 214 3.02 -13.19 -12.06
N GLY A 215 4.12 -13.95 -12.04
CA GLY A 215 5.45 -13.40 -12.26
C GLY A 215 5.62 -12.79 -13.65
N GLY A 216 5.01 -13.41 -14.67
CA GLY A 216 4.93 -12.86 -16.02
C GLY A 216 4.17 -11.54 -16.07
N PHE A 217 3.01 -11.47 -15.41
CA PHE A 217 2.24 -10.22 -15.29
C PHE A 217 3.04 -9.12 -14.58
N LEU A 218 3.73 -9.45 -13.47
CA LEU A 218 4.57 -8.47 -12.77
C LEU A 218 5.70 -7.95 -13.67
N ALA A 219 6.35 -8.79 -14.45
CA ALA A 219 7.38 -8.37 -15.39
C ALA A 219 6.83 -7.48 -16.51
N ASP A 220 5.61 -7.75 -17.01
CA ASP A 220 4.99 -6.94 -18.06
C ASP A 220 4.61 -5.53 -17.59
N ILE A 221 4.13 -5.38 -16.34
CA ILE A 221 3.71 -4.06 -15.84
C ILE A 221 4.89 -3.21 -15.38
N THR A 222 5.99 -3.83 -14.92
CA THR A 222 7.14 -3.11 -14.34
C THR A 222 8.01 -2.42 -15.37
N ASP A 223 7.97 -2.83 -16.64
CA ASP A 223 8.69 -2.16 -17.72
C ASP A 223 8.32 -0.65 -17.79
N PHE A 224 7.01 -0.35 -17.77
CA PHE A 224 6.51 1.03 -17.74
C PHE A 224 7.01 1.83 -16.52
N TYR A 225 7.05 1.19 -15.36
CA TYR A 225 7.44 1.80 -14.11
C TYR A 225 8.95 2.09 -14.05
N ILE A 226 9.76 1.19 -14.61
CA ILE A 226 11.20 1.37 -14.76
C ILE A 226 11.53 2.51 -15.74
N ASP A 227 10.78 2.62 -16.85
CA ASP A 227 10.92 3.72 -17.79
C ASP A 227 10.60 5.08 -17.14
N PHE A 228 9.56 5.13 -16.31
CA PHE A 228 9.27 6.32 -15.53
C PHE A 228 10.46 6.69 -14.61
N TYR A 229 10.97 5.75 -13.79
CA TYR A 229 12.10 6.04 -12.90
C TYR A 229 13.37 6.39 -13.67
N HIS A 230 13.62 5.77 -14.82
CA HIS A 230 14.72 6.17 -15.69
C HIS A 230 14.61 7.64 -16.09
N SER A 231 13.41 8.11 -16.39
CA SER A 231 13.18 9.52 -16.76
C SER A 231 13.40 10.50 -15.60
N VAL A 232 13.19 10.06 -14.33
CA VAL A 232 13.25 10.93 -13.14
C VAL A 232 14.62 10.88 -12.47
N VAL A 233 15.18 9.68 -12.28
CA VAL A 233 16.44 9.49 -11.53
C VAL A 233 17.61 9.06 -12.42
N GLY A 234 17.40 8.84 -13.72
CA GLY A 234 18.44 8.45 -14.68
C GLY A 234 18.95 7.01 -14.54
N GLN A 235 18.24 6.16 -13.80
CA GLN A 235 18.60 4.76 -13.57
C GLN A 235 17.45 3.85 -13.99
N HIS A 236 17.75 2.73 -14.66
CA HIS A 236 16.77 1.73 -15.05
C HIS A 236 16.42 0.81 -13.85
N VAL A 237 15.71 1.36 -12.90
CA VAL A 237 15.25 0.69 -11.68
C VAL A 237 13.80 1.06 -11.40
N CYS A 238 13.08 0.27 -10.62
CA CYS A 238 11.89 0.72 -9.94
C CYS A 238 12.10 0.72 -8.42
N MET A 239 11.41 1.59 -7.72
CA MET A 239 11.42 1.66 -6.26
C MET A 239 10.30 0.80 -5.72
N MET A 240 10.58 0.06 -4.63
CA MET A 240 9.67 -0.91 -4.03
C MET A 240 8.91 -0.25 -2.88
N HIS A 241 7.96 0.65 -3.22
CA HIS A 241 7.22 1.39 -2.19
C HIS A 241 6.28 0.47 -1.41
N ASP A 242 5.19 0.04 -1.99
CA ASP A 242 4.14 -0.73 -1.33
C ASP A 242 4.57 -2.14 -0.89
N PRO A 243 5.37 -2.87 -1.69
CA PRO A 243 5.91 -4.15 -1.23
C PRO A 243 6.74 -4.03 0.05
N SER A 244 7.42 -2.89 0.27
CA SER A 244 8.17 -2.66 1.51
C SER A 244 7.27 -2.58 2.73
N ALA A 245 6.07 -1.99 2.62
CA ALA A 245 5.10 -1.94 3.71
C ALA A 245 4.55 -3.35 4.03
N VAL A 246 4.23 -4.13 3.01
CA VAL A 246 3.76 -5.52 3.21
C VAL A 246 4.84 -6.39 3.85
N ILE A 247 6.10 -6.29 3.40
CA ILE A 247 7.22 -7.03 4.00
C ILE A 247 7.50 -6.59 5.44
N ALA A 248 7.28 -5.31 5.78
CA ALA A 248 7.45 -4.83 7.14
C ALA A 248 6.51 -5.50 8.16
N ILE A 249 5.41 -6.09 7.71
CA ILE A 249 4.49 -6.86 8.59
C ILE A 249 5.15 -8.13 9.08
N THR A 250 5.85 -8.86 8.20
CA THR A 250 6.45 -10.18 8.49
C THR A 250 7.93 -10.12 8.85
N ASP A 251 8.65 -9.13 8.36
CA ASP A 251 10.11 -8.99 8.48
C ASP A 251 10.50 -7.60 9.01
N ARG A 252 9.84 -7.18 10.09
CA ARG A 252 10.04 -5.87 10.72
C ARG A 252 11.50 -5.58 11.11
N ASP A 253 12.29 -6.63 11.37
CA ASP A 253 13.72 -6.56 11.70
C ASP A 253 14.63 -6.13 10.53
N LEU A 254 14.08 -6.03 9.32
CA LEU A 254 14.77 -5.43 8.18
C LEU A 254 14.87 -3.91 8.28
N PHE A 255 14.03 -3.30 9.12
CA PHE A 255 13.91 -1.86 9.25
C PHE A 255 14.44 -1.36 10.58
N GLU A 256 15.04 -0.17 10.55
CA GLU A 256 15.36 0.61 11.73
C GLU A 256 14.28 1.67 11.92
N PHE A 257 13.71 1.76 13.12
CA PHE A 257 12.62 2.70 13.41
C PHE A 257 13.06 3.79 14.39
N ARG A 258 12.59 4.99 14.14
CA ARG A 258 12.65 6.12 15.05
C ARG A 258 11.24 6.56 15.41
N GLN A 259 10.97 6.71 16.70
CA GLN A 259 9.67 7.19 17.17
C GLN A 259 9.60 8.71 17.13
N ALA A 260 8.54 9.24 16.53
CA ALA A 260 8.22 10.67 16.55
C ALA A 260 6.71 10.87 16.42
N PRO A 261 6.10 11.81 17.16
CA PRO A 261 4.77 12.29 16.83
C PRO A 261 4.81 12.98 15.46
N LEU A 262 3.82 12.72 14.63
CA LEU A 262 3.74 13.27 13.28
C LEU A 262 2.63 14.29 13.15
N HIS A 263 2.89 15.30 12.32
CA HIS A 263 1.96 16.32 11.87
C HIS A 263 2.06 16.45 10.35
N VAL A 264 0.95 16.67 9.67
CA VAL A 264 0.91 16.92 8.22
C VAL A 264 0.47 18.35 7.95
N VAL A 265 1.22 19.05 7.09
CA VAL A 265 0.83 20.38 6.63
C VAL A 265 -0.33 20.24 5.65
N CYS A 266 -1.50 20.74 6.03
CA CYS A 266 -2.73 20.59 5.25
C CYS A 266 -2.98 21.69 4.23
N GLU A 267 -2.33 22.86 4.37
CA GLU A 267 -2.55 24.03 3.52
C GLU A 267 -1.25 24.77 3.19
N GLY A 268 -1.26 25.53 2.09
CA GLY A 268 -0.14 26.36 1.68
C GLY A 268 0.88 25.63 0.82
N ASP A 269 2.07 26.25 0.66
CA ASP A 269 3.10 25.81 -0.29
C ASP A 269 3.76 24.45 0.07
N GLU A 270 3.67 24.05 1.33
CA GLU A 270 4.21 22.79 1.83
C GLU A 270 3.11 21.73 2.09
N THR A 271 1.93 21.88 1.49
CA THR A 271 0.83 20.92 1.64
C THR A 271 1.29 19.48 1.39
N GLY A 272 0.94 18.57 2.30
CA GLY A 272 1.35 17.16 2.28
C GLY A 272 2.70 16.88 2.96
N ARG A 273 3.42 17.89 3.45
CA ARG A 273 4.66 17.68 4.18
C ARG A 273 4.39 16.97 5.50
N THR A 274 5.09 15.87 5.74
CA THR A 274 5.03 15.10 6.99
C THR A 274 6.16 15.55 7.92
N ILE A 275 5.81 16.12 9.07
CA ILE A 275 6.76 16.71 10.02
C ILE A 275 6.83 15.87 11.28
N ALA A 276 8.05 15.48 11.68
CA ALA A 276 8.32 14.90 12.98
C ALA A 276 8.38 16.01 14.04
N GLU A 277 7.46 15.99 14.98
CA GLU A 277 7.39 16.96 16.05
C GLU A 277 8.29 16.59 17.22
N THR A 278 8.60 17.59 18.06
CA THR A 278 9.26 17.36 19.34
C THR A 278 8.22 17.06 20.42
N ALA A 279 8.62 16.42 21.52
CA ALA A 279 7.72 16.16 22.65
C ALA A 279 7.05 17.42 23.22
N THR A 280 7.63 18.61 22.99
CA THR A 280 7.09 19.90 23.43
C THR A 280 6.05 20.49 22.49
N THR A 281 6.03 20.11 21.21
CA THR A 281 5.08 20.61 20.20
C THR A 281 3.94 19.63 19.95
N ALA A 282 4.14 18.35 20.21
CA ALA A 282 3.23 17.26 19.93
C ALA A 282 2.19 17.01 21.03
N VAL A 283 1.46 18.05 21.45
CA VAL A 283 0.47 17.88 22.52
C VAL A 283 -0.64 16.91 22.08
N GLY A 284 -0.73 15.75 22.76
CA GLY A 284 -1.81 14.76 22.56
C GLY A 284 -1.64 13.80 21.38
N ARG A 285 -0.49 13.83 20.66
CA ARG A 285 -0.22 12.87 19.58
C ARG A 285 0.65 11.71 20.06
N ARG A 286 0.23 10.49 19.77
CA ARG A 286 1.04 9.29 20.00
C ARG A 286 2.23 9.26 19.03
N PRO A 287 3.43 8.84 19.48
CA PRO A 287 4.56 8.65 18.58
C PRO A 287 4.28 7.53 17.56
N VAL A 288 4.60 7.81 16.30
CA VAL A 288 4.60 6.87 15.18
C VAL A 288 6.00 6.27 15.06
N ASN A 289 6.09 4.97 14.77
CA ASN A 289 7.36 4.32 14.43
C ASN A 289 7.67 4.62 12.96
N VAL A 290 8.56 5.56 12.69
CA VAL A 290 8.98 5.92 11.33
C VAL A 290 10.21 5.10 10.95
N ALA A 291 10.15 4.37 9.84
CA ALA A 291 11.29 3.64 9.31
C ALA A 291 12.33 4.63 8.75
N VAL A 292 13.59 4.52 9.21
CA VAL A 292 14.71 5.41 8.83
C VAL A 292 15.87 4.67 8.18
N GLY A 293 15.96 3.36 8.38
CA GLY A 293 16.95 2.48 7.78
C GLY A 293 16.28 1.19 7.28
N VAL A 294 16.84 0.59 6.24
CA VAL A 294 16.35 -0.66 5.65
C VAL A 294 17.51 -1.51 5.11
N LYS A 295 17.42 -2.83 5.28
CA LYS A 295 18.33 -3.82 4.67
C LYS A 295 17.85 -4.13 3.23
N SER A 296 18.08 -3.19 2.30
CA SER A 296 17.50 -3.16 0.95
C SER A 296 17.68 -4.45 0.16
N GLU A 297 18.92 -4.98 0.07
CA GLU A 297 19.21 -6.20 -0.69
C GLU A 297 18.49 -7.44 -0.13
N ARG A 298 18.33 -7.51 1.20
CA ARG A 298 17.61 -8.60 1.84
C ARG A 298 16.10 -8.49 1.58
N LEU A 299 15.55 -7.28 1.63
CA LEU A 299 14.15 -7.04 1.31
C LEU A 299 13.86 -7.40 -0.15
N ARG A 300 14.67 -6.90 -1.10
CA ARG A 300 14.58 -7.25 -2.52
C ARG A 300 14.58 -8.77 -2.72
N LYS A 301 15.52 -9.48 -2.07
CA LYS A 301 15.60 -10.94 -2.17
C LYS A 301 14.33 -11.61 -1.63
N ILE A 302 13.79 -11.19 -0.48
CA ILE A 302 12.56 -11.73 0.10
C ILE A 302 11.39 -11.55 -0.85
N PHE A 303 11.24 -10.35 -1.44
CA PHE A 303 10.22 -10.07 -2.44
C PHE A 303 10.28 -11.07 -3.60
N LEU A 304 11.45 -11.25 -4.20
CA LEU A 304 11.65 -12.14 -5.34
C LEU A 304 11.39 -13.61 -4.96
N ASP A 305 11.92 -14.07 -3.83
CA ASP A 305 11.77 -15.45 -3.34
C ASP A 305 10.27 -15.79 -3.09
N ILE A 306 9.48 -14.85 -2.59
CA ILE A 306 8.05 -15.02 -2.34
C ILE A 306 7.27 -14.96 -3.66
N CYS A 307 7.49 -13.96 -4.50
CA CYS A 307 6.78 -13.81 -5.78
C CYS A 307 7.08 -14.95 -6.75
N ALA A 308 8.25 -15.58 -6.67
CA ALA A 308 8.55 -16.80 -7.42
C ALA A 308 7.62 -17.97 -7.09
N GLN A 309 6.91 -17.94 -5.97
CA GLN A 309 5.96 -18.98 -5.57
C GLN A 309 4.50 -18.59 -5.81
N ALA A 310 4.23 -17.43 -6.41
CA ALA A 310 2.88 -16.88 -6.50
C ALA A 310 1.90 -17.81 -7.23
N ASP A 311 2.27 -18.41 -8.37
CA ASP A 311 1.43 -19.38 -9.07
C ASP A 311 1.22 -20.67 -8.30
N THR A 312 2.24 -21.12 -7.57
CA THR A 312 2.13 -22.30 -6.70
C THR A 312 1.11 -22.06 -5.59
N MET A 313 1.15 -20.90 -4.96
CA MET A 313 0.21 -20.53 -3.91
C MET A 313 -1.20 -20.29 -4.46
N ARG A 314 -1.32 -19.70 -5.64
CA ARG A 314 -2.59 -19.59 -6.37
C ARG A 314 -3.22 -20.97 -6.62
N ASN A 315 -2.46 -21.90 -7.15
CA ASN A 315 -2.96 -23.25 -7.48
C ASN A 315 -3.40 -24.02 -6.23
N LYS A 316 -2.71 -23.83 -5.10
CA LYS A 316 -3.15 -24.39 -3.80
C LYS A 316 -4.50 -23.82 -3.37
N ARG A 317 -4.73 -22.48 -3.48
CA ARG A 317 -6.02 -21.85 -3.14
C ARG A 317 -7.15 -22.38 -4.00
N ILE A 318 -6.95 -22.43 -5.33
CA ILE A 318 -7.96 -22.97 -6.27
C ILE A 318 -8.29 -24.43 -5.95
N SER A 319 -7.31 -25.23 -5.54
CA SER A 319 -7.53 -26.64 -5.18
C SER A 319 -8.27 -26.79 -3.86
N ALA A 320 -8.07 -25.90 -2.91
CA ALA A 320 -8.73 -25.92 -1.60
C ALA A 320 -10.20 -25.42 -1.66
N SER A 321 -10.57 -24.70 -2.72
CA SER A 321 -11.92 -24.15 -2.94
C SER A 321 -12.85 -25.11 -3.70
N LYS A 322 -12.33 -26.27 -4.16
CA LYS A 322 -13.08 -27.35 -4.82
C LYS A 322 -13.44 -28.46 -3.84
#